data_6799fcb7470a5a27521ca9da7e81841b
#
_entry.id   6799fcb7470a5a27521ca9da7e81841b
#
_cell.length_a   1.000
_cell.length_b   1.000
_cell.length_c   1.000
_cell.angle_alpha   90.00
_cell.angle_beta   90.00
_cell.angle_gamma   90.00
#
_symmetry.space_group_name_H-M   'P 1'
#
loop_
_entity.id
_entity.type
_entity.pdbx_description
1 polymer ?
#
loop_
_entity_poly.entity_id
_entity_poly.type
_entity_poly.pdbx_seq_one_letter_code
_entity_poly.pdbx_strand_id
1 'polypeptide(L)'
;YYDILEQTQKGSMDVTAWLSWFLATLGRALASAHATLDVVLMKARFWQRWGSSPMNPRQIKLLNRLLDGFDGKLTSSRWASMARCSQDTALRDITQLLDLGVLRRSPGGGRSTGYELAVGEPLHPGPDGSIPF
;
A
#
# COMPACT_ATOMS: atom_id res chain seq x y z
N TYR A 1 -21.75 -4.51 24.59
CA TYR A 1 -21.34 -5.77 25.23
C TYR A 1 -22.19 -6.07 26.45
N TYR A 2 -22.31 -5.17 27.41
CA TYR A 2 -23.06 -5.37 28.65
C TYR A 2 -24.56 -5.56 28.41
N ASP A 3 -25.18 -4.83 27.49
CA ASP A 3 -26.59 -4.94 27.15
C ASP A 3 -26.95 -6.31 26.56
N ILE A 4 -26.06 -6.87 25.72
CA ILE A 4 -26.23 -8.21 25.13
C ILE A 4 -26.07 -9.30 26.19
N LEU A 5 -25.11 -9.14 27.11
CA LEU A 5 -24.91 -10.04 28.24
C LEU A 5 -26.13 -10.06 29.17
N GLU A 6 -26.67 -8.87 29.49
CA GLU A 6 -27.86 -8.76 30.36
C GLU A 6 -29.10 -9.39 29.75
N GLN A 7 -29.30 -9.23 28.41
CA GLN A 7 -30.38 -9.89 27.69
C GLN A 7 -30.23 -11.42 27.68
N THR A 8 -29.00 -11.92 27.56
CA THR A 8 -28.72 -13.37 27.53
C THR A 8 -28.89 -14.00 28.92
N GLN A 9 -28.64 -13.27 30.01
CA GLN A 9 -28.80 -13.76 31.39
C GLN A 9 -30.27 -13.80 31.87
N LYS A 10 -31.14 -12.98 31.28
CA LYS A 10 -32.58 -12.87 31.68
C LYS A 10 -33.53 -13.71 30.81
N GLY A 11 -33.05 -14.34 29.73
CA GLY A 11 -33.83 -15.11 28.77
C GLY A 11 -33.63 -16.63 28.88
N SER A 12 -34.30 -17.38 28.00
CA SER A 12 -33.99 -18.78 27.74
C SER A 12 -32.51 -18.92 27.33
N MET A 13 -31.92 -20.11 27.47
CA MET A 13 -30.49 -20.43 27.17
C MET A 13 -30.10 -20.23 25.70
N ASP A 14 -30.76 -19.31 24.99
CA ASP A 14 -30.48 -18.97 23.59
C ASP A 14 -29.37 -17.92 23.49
N VAL A 15 -28.15 -18.40 23.25
CA VAL A 15 -26.95 -17.58 23.08
C VAL A 15 -26.69 -17.17 21.64
N THR A 16 -27.63 -17.42 20.72
CA THR A 16 -27.46 -17.19 19.28
C THR A 16 -27.12 -15.73 18.96
N ALA A 17 -27.83 -14.79 19.58
CA ALA A 17 -27.59 -13.35 19.36
C ALA A 17 -26.18 -12.93 19.82
N TRP A 18 -25.76 -13.43 20.97
CA TRP A 18 -24.40 -13.17 21.50
C TRP A 18 -23.32 -13.78 20.61
N LEU A 19 -23.47 -15.04 20.20
CA LEU A 19 -22.55 -15.71 19.28
C LEU A 19 -22.45 -14.98 17.94
N SER A 20 -23.56 -14.56 17.37
CA SER A 20 -23.61 -13.82 16.11
C SER A 20 -22.84 -12.50 16.22
N TRP A 21 -23.05 -11.75 17.30
CA TRP A 21 -22.33 -10.51 17.58
C TRP A 21 -20.82 -10.78 17.78
N PHE A 22 -20.46 -11.80 18.55
CA PHE A 22 -19.08 -12.18 18.82
C PHE A 22 -18.34 -12.55 17.52
N LEU A 23 -18.93 -13.43 16.69
CA LEU A 23 -18.34 -13.86 15.42
C LEU A 23 -18.21 -12.68 14.44
N ALA A 24 -19.19 -11.80 14.36
CA ALA A 24 -19.10 -10.61 13.53
C ALA A 24 -17.99 -9.67 13.99
N THR A 25 -17.80 -9.52 15.30
CA THR A 25 -16.74 -8.68 15.87
C THR A 25 -15.37 -9.29 15.64
N LEU A 26 -15.22 -10.60 15.84
CA LEU A 26 -14.00 -11.34 15.55
C LEU A 26 -13.65 -11.25 14.06
N GLY A 27 -14.63 -11.41 13.16
CA GLY A 27 -14.45 -11.28 11.72
C GLY A 27 -13.92 -9.90 11.31
N ARG A 28 -14.46 -8.83 11.88
CA ARG A 28 -13.97 -7.45 11.65
C ARG A 28 -12.54 -7.26 12.16
N ALA A 29 -12.22 -7.79 13.34
CA ALA A 29 -10.87 -7.72 13.89
C ALA A 29 -9.84 -8.44 13.01
N LEU A 30 -10.17 -9.64 12.54
CA LEU A 30 -9.32 -10.40 11.61
C LEU A 30 -9.14 -9.68 10.28
N ALA A 31 -10.21 -9.14 9.69
CA ALA A 31 -10.13 -8.39 8.43
C ALA A 31 -9.23 -7.15 8.56
N SER A 32 -9.32 -6.43 9.67
CA SER A 32 -8.45 -5.28 9.96
C SER A 32 -6.98 -5.69 10.12
N ALA A 33 -6.72 -6.80 10.81
CA ALA A 33 -5.37 -7.34 10.99
C ALA A 33 -4.75 -7.77 9.65
N HIS A 34 -5.53 -8.43 8.78
CA HIS A 34 -5.09 -8.82 7.44
C HIS A 34 -4.75 -7.60 6.57
N ALA A 35 -5.59 -6.58 6.55
CA ALA A 35 -5.32 -5.36 5.80
C ALA A 35 -4.02 -4.68 6.23
N THR A 36 -3.75 -4.61 7.53
CA THR A 36 -2.50 -4.07 8.06
C THR A 36 -1.29 -4.92 7.64
N LEU A 37 -1.42 -6.23 7.70
CA LEU A 37 -0.36 -7.16 7.30
C LEU A 37 -0.05 -7.04 5.80
N ASP A 38 -1.06 -6.91 4.95
CA ASP A 38 -0.91 -6.74 3.50
C ASP A 38 -0.09 -5.50 3.15
N VAL A 39 -0.32 -4.37 3.82
CA VAL A 39 0.46 -3.14 3.63
C VAL A 39 1.92 -3.35 4.03
N VAL A 40 2.17 -4.00 5.17
CA VAL A 40 3.54 -4.27 5.65
C VAL A 40 4.27 -5.21 4.68
N LEU A 41 3.62 -6.28 4.24
CA LEU A 41 4.19 -7.25 3.30
C LEU A 41 4.45 -6.61 1.93
N MET A 42 3.53 -5.78 1.43
CA MET A 42 3.71 -5.04 0.19
C MET A 42 4.94 -4.12 0.28
N LYS A 43 5.08 -3.39 1.37
CA LYS A 43 6.23 -2.50 1.61
C LYS A 43 7.54 -3.29 1.72
N ALA A 44 7.53 -4.41 2.43
CA ALA A 44 8.70 -5.29 2.54
C ALA A 44 9.14 -5.85 1.19
N ARG A 45 8.21 -6.37 0.38
CA ARG A 45 8.47 -6.88 -0.97
C ARG A 45 8.98 -5.78 -1.90
N PHE A 46 8.42 -4.59 -1.81
CA PHE A 46 8.89 -3.44 -2.58
C PHE A 46 10.35 -3.14 -2.28
N TRP A 47 10.74 -3.04 -1.02
CA TRP A 47 12.11 -2.74 -0.62
C TRP A 47 13.07 -3.92 -0.83
N GLN A 48 12.60 -5.15 -0.76
CA GLN A 48 13.38 -6.31 -1.15
C GLN A 48 13.78 -6.26 -2.64
N ARG A 49 12.86 -5.80 -3.51
CA ARG A 49 13.11 -5.68 -4.95
C ARG A 49 13.98 -4.46 -5.29
N TRP A 50 13.72 -3.33 -4.69
CA TRP A 50 14.27 -2.04 -5.11
C TRP A 50 15.28 -1.43 -4.12
N GLY A 51 15.50 -2.02 -2.95
CA GLY A 51 16.34 -1.46 -1.89
C GLY A 51 17.80 -1.29 -2.27
N SER A 52 18.29 -2.09 -3.24
CA SER A 52 19.66 -1.98 -3.77
C SER A 52 19.80 -0.98 -4.94
N SER A 53 18.69 -0.41 -5.41
CA SER A 53 18.72 0.54 -6.53
C SER A 53 19.31 1.89 -6.10
N PRO A 54 20.05 2.59 -7.01
CA PRO A 54 20.69 3.86 -6.69
C PRO A 54 19.65 4.99 -6.59
N MET A 55 19.02 5.10 -5.44
CA MET A 55 18.03 6.13 -5.14
C MET A 55 18.58 7.14 -4.14
N ASN A 56 18.21 8.42 -4.31
CA ASN A 56 18.59 9.45 -3.36
C ASN A 56 17.65 9.45 -2.12
N PRO A 57 18.07 10.02 -0.97
CA PRO A 57 17.26 10.02 0.27
C PRO A 57 15.89 10.65 0.11
N ARG A 58 15.73 11.64 -0.77
CA ARG A 58 14.45 12.29 -1.07
C ARG A 58 13.49 11.34 -1.77
N GLN A 59 13.97 10.57 -2.76
CA GLN A 59 13.20 9.54 -3.45
C GLN A 59 12.72 8.46 -2.47
N ILE A 60 13.64 7.94 -1.64
CA ILE A 60 13.33 6.92 -0.62
C ILE A 60 12.23 7.42 0.33
N LYS A 61 12.35 8.66 0.82
CA LYS A 61 11.36 9.27 1.72
C LYS A 61 9.97 9.37 1.08
N LEU A 62 9.92 9.79 -0.19
CA LEU A 62 8.65 9.91 -0.91
C LEU A 62 8.05 8.55 -1.26
N LEU A 63 8.86 7.58 -1.69
CA LEU A 63 8.41 6.22 -1.94
C LEU A 63 7.80 5.58 -0.68
N ASN A 64 8.43 5.76 0.49
CA ASN A 64 7.85 5.31 1.75
C ASN A 64 6.48 5.94 2.02
N ARG A 65 6.34 7.24 1.77
CA ARG A 65 5.06 7.93 1.93
C ARG A 65 3.98 7.43 0.97
N LEU A 66 4.36 7.10 -0.26
CA LEU A 66 3.45 6.50 -1.25
C LEU A 66 3.03 5.08 -0.84
N LEU A 67 3.94 4.30 -0.27
CA LEU A 67 3.69 2.94 0.22
C LEU A 67 2.82 2.92 1.49
N ASP A 68 2.88 3.96 2.32
CA ASP A 68 2.07 4.08 3.54
C ASP A 68 0.61 4.47 3.25
N GLY A 69 0.28 4.68 2.01
CA GLY A 69 -1.03 5.08 1.52
C GLY A 69 -1.02 6.51 0.99
N PHE A 70 -1.32 6.65 -0.27
CA PHE A 70 -1.37 7.92 -0.96
C PHE A 70 -2.65 8.03 -1.76
N ASP A 71 -3.49 8.98 -1.38
CA ASP A 71 -4.74 9.24 -2.07
C ASP A 71 -4.55 10.18 -3.27
N GLY A 72 -5.06 9.75 -4.41
CA GLY A 72 -5.14 10.54 -5.62
C GLY A 72 -3.95 10.31 -6.57
N LYS A 73 -3.94 11.09 -7.65
CA LYS A 73 -2.98 10.98 -8.75
C LYS A 73 -1.63 11.60 -8.36
N LEU A 74 -0.56 10.83 -8.48
CA LEU A 74 0.80 11.36 -8.35
C LEU A 74 1.19 12.07 -9.65
N THR A 75 1.50 13.35 -9.56
CA THR A 75 1.99 14.19 -10.67
C THR A 75 3.34 14.78 -10.32
N SER A 76 4.07 15.30 -11.30
CA SER A 76 5.35 15.98 -11.05
C SER A 76 5.20 17.20 -10.12
N SER A 77 4.11 17.94 -10.24
CA SER A 77 3.82 19.09 -9.35
C SER A 77 3.59 18.64 -7.92
N ARG A 78 2.85 17.53 -7.73
CA ARG A 78 2.60 16.97 -6.41
C ARG A 78 3.86 16.39 -5.78
N TRP A 79 4.70 15.73 -6.60
CA TRP A 79 6.04 15.30 -6.19
C TRP A 79 6.88 16.48 -5.71
N ALA A 80 6.98 17.56 -6.50
CA ALA A 80 7.73 18.76 -6.16
C ALA A 80 7.27 19.36 -4.83
N SER A 81 5.96 19.49 -4.63
CA SER A 81 5.37 19.97 -3.38
C SER A 81 5.70 19.09 -2.17
N MET A 82 5.54 17.76 -2.31
CA MET A 82 5.82 16.80 -1.24
C MET A 82 7.31 16.72 -0.90
N ALA A 83 8.17 16.81 -1.92
CA ALA A 83 9.63 16.76 -1.80
C ALA A 83 10.24 18.10 -1.40
N ARG A 84 9.47 19.19 -1.44
CA ARG A 84 9.93 20.56 -1.26
C ARG A 84 11.11 20.89 -2.18
N CYS A 85 10.98 20.58 -3.47
CA CYS A 85 11.99 20.83 -4.49
C CYS A 85 11.39 21.52 -5.71
N SER A 86 12.27 21.97 -6.63
CA SER A 86 11.82 22.56 -7.90
C SER A 86 11.15 21.52 -8.80
N GLN A 87 10.35 22.00 -9.74
CA GLN A 87 9.69 21.15 -10.73
C GLN A 87 10.68 20.33 -11.56
N ASP A 88 11.81 20.95 -11.94
CA ASP A 88 12.86 20.27 -12.70
C ASP A 88 13.52 19.14 -11.89
N THR A 89 13.76 19.39 -10.60
CA THR A 89 14.28 18.35 -9.70
C THR A 89 13.30 17.20 -9.53
N ALA A 90 12.01 17.52 -9.40
CA ALA A 90 10.95 16.51 -9.32
C ALA A 90 10.87 15.66 -10.59
N LEU A 91 10.98 16.27 -11.77
CA LEU A 91 10.99 15.57 -13.05
C LEU A 91 12.21 14.64 -13.18
N ARG A 92 13.40 15.09 -12.76
CA ARG A 92 14.60 14.25 -12.75
C ARG A 92 14.45 13.04 -11.83
N ASP A 93 13.93 13.26 -10.62
CA ASP A 93 13.67 12.18 -9.66
C ASP A 93 12.69 11.15 -10.24
N ILE A 94 11.59 11.61 -10.83
CA ILE A 94 10.57 10.75 -11.44
C ILE A 94 11.13 9.99 -12.65
N THR A 95 11.88 10.67 -13.53
CA THR A 95 12.48 10.04 -14.72
C THR A 95 13.43 8.91 -14.30
N GLN A 96 14.29 9.17 -13.33
CA GLN A 96 15.18 8.14 -12.79
C GLN A 96 14.40 6.95 -12.23
N LEU A 97 13.31 7.18 -11.50
CA LEU A 97 12.48 6.10 -10.95
C LEU A 97 11.69 5.34 -12.02
N LEU A 98 11.33 6.00 -13.13
CA LEU A 98 10.77 5.33 -14.31
C LEU A 98 11.80 4.44 -15.00
N ASP A 99 13.03 4.94 -15.19
CA ASP A 99 14.13 4.20 -15.81
C ASP A 99 14.52 2.97 -14.97
N LEU A 100 14.47 3.10 -13.64
CA LEU A 100 14.67 1.98 -12.71
C LEU A 100 13.47 1.01 -12.67
N GLY A 101 12.33 1.36 -13.26
CA GLY A 101 11.11 0.57 -13.19
C GLY A 101 10.39 0.60 -11.83
N VAL A 102 10.77 1.51 -10.94
CA VAL A 102 10.15 1.71 -9.62
C VAL A 102 8.79 2.41 -9.73
N LEU A 103 8.69 3.33 -10.68
CA LEU A 103 7.46 4.00 -11.07
C LEU A 103 7.07 3.58 -12.49
N ARG A 104 5.77 3.67 -12.78
CA ARG A 104 5.23 3.57 -14.12
C ARG A 104 4.27 4.73 -14.39
N ARG A 105 4.01 5.02 -15.65
CA ARG A 105 3.00 6.02 -16.02
C ARG A 105 1.61 5.43 -15.81
N SER A 106 0.73 6.16 -15.14
CA SER A 106 -0.65 5.75 -14.95
C SER A 106 -1.38 5.72 -16.31
N PRO A 107 -2.13 4.64 -16.63
CA PRO A 107 -2.96 4.59 -17.82
C PRO A 107 -4.12 5.58 -17.64
N GLY A 108 -4.10 6.66 -18.34
CA GLY A 108 -5.13 7.70 -18.28
C GLY A 108 -4.55 9.03 -18.69
N GLY A 109 -4.43 9.24 -19.98
CA GLY A 109 -3.97 10.48 -20.61
C GLY A 109 -4.97 11.62 -20.38
N GLY A 110 -4.62 12.56 -19.55
CA GLY A 110 -5.22 13.86 -19.42
C GLY A 110 -4.12 14.92 -19.46
N ARG A 111 -4.47 16.19 -19.30
CA ARG A 111 -3.54 17.33 -19.30
C ARG A 111 -2.36 17.22 -18.31
N SER A 112 -2.35 16.26 -17.41
CA SER A 112 -1.23 15.98 -16.50
C SER A 112 -0.91 14.49 -16.49
N THR A 113 0.33 14.14 -16.80
CA THR A 113 0.84 12.77 -16.67
C THR A 113 0.80 12.33 -15.22
N GLY A 114 0.14 11.18 -14.95
CA GLY A 114 0.16 10.54 -13.65
C GLY A 114 1.22 9.46 -13.58
N TYR A 115 1.65 9.19 -12.38
CA TYR A 115 2.62 8.14 -12.08
C TYR A 115 2.06 7.26 -10.97
N GLU A 116 2.46 6.01 -10.95
CA GLU A 116 2.09 5.06 -9.89
C GLU A 116 3.27 4.14 -9.58
N LEU A 117 3.27 3.57 -8.38
CA LEU A 117 4.26 2.58 -8.00
C LEU A 117 4.09 1.32 -8.85
N ALA A 118 5.19 0.73 -9.29
CA ALA A 118 5.20 -0.57 -9.96
C ALA A 118 5.01 -1.71 -8.93
N VAL A 119 3.96 -1.61 -8.10
CA VAL A 119 3.61 -2.58 -7.08
C VAL A 119 2.57 -3.51 -7.68
N GLY A 120 2.87 -4.80 -7.79
CA GLY A 120 1.88 -5.81 -8.19
C GLY A 120 2.09 -6.51 -9.51
N GLU A 121 3.16 -6.28 -10.24
CA GLU A 121 3.56 -7.28 -11.22
C GLU A 121 4.10 -8.51 -10.48
N PRO A 122 3.51 -9.71 -10.70
CA PRO A 122 4.13 -10.93 -10.22
C PRO A 122 5.57 -10.94 -10.74
N LEU A 123 6.51 -11.34 -9.89
CA LEU A 123 7.87 -11.65 -10.30
C LEU A 123 7.75 -12.57 -11.54
N HIS A 124 7.94 -12.00 -12.73
CA HIS A 124 8.21 -12.87 -13.88
C HIS A 124 9.43 -13.68 -13.46
N PRO A 125 9.33 -15.01 -13.43
CA PRO A 125 10.53 -15.82 -13.26
C PRO A 125 11.49 -15.36 -14.35
N GLY A 126 12.74 -15.09 -13.97
CA GLY A 126 13.78 -14.79 -14.94
C GLY A 126 13.80 -15.85 -16.05
N PRO A 127 14.39 -15.58 -17.20
CA PRO A 127 14.41 -16.50 -18.34
C PRO A 127 15.00 -17.89 -18.00
N ASP A 128 15.59 -18.05 -16.83
CA ASP A 128 16.14 -19.29 -16.26
C ASP A 128 15.24 -20.00 -15.22
N GLY A 129 14.05 -19.47 -14.94
CA GLY A 129 13.10 -20.08 -14.00
C GLY A 129 13.52 -20.02 -12.51
N SER A 130 14.56 -19.29 -12.18
CA SER A 130 15.01 -19.13 -10.79
C SER A 130 14.20 -18.10 -10.05
N ILE A 131 13.64 -18.49 -8.92
CA ILE A 131 13.03 -17.59 -7.93
C ILE A 131 14.16 -17.19 -6.97
N PRO A 132 14.55 -15.91 -6.88
CA PRO A 132 15.51 -15.50 -5.86
C PRO A 132 14.85 -15.64 -4.47
N PHE A 133 15.47 -16.45 -3.63
CA PHE A 133 15.16 -16.58 -2.21
C PHE A 133 15.65 -15.34 -1.44
#